data_ded9369c3a0a185fe5c428a7dff09d9f
#
_entry.id   ded9369c3a0a185fe5c428a7dff09d9f
#
_cell.length_a   1.000
_cell.length_b   1.000
_cell.length_c   1.000
_cell.angle_alpha   90.00
_cell.angle_beta   90.00
_cell.angle_gamma   90.00
#
_symmetry.space_group_name_H-M   'P 1'
#
loop_
_entity.id
_entity.type
_entity.pdbx_description
1 polymer ?
#
loop_
_entity_poly.entity_id
_entity_poly.type
_entity_poly.pdbx_seq_one_letter_code
_entity_poly.pdbx_strand_id
1 'polypeptide(L)'
;MTQAIMLQGTASDVGKSVLVAGLCRIFYQDGRRTAPFKSQNMALNSGITADGKEMGRAQIFQAEAAGIEPDVRMNPVLLKPTSDLKAQVVLMGKVATNMDAVSYHEYKPRLREQILSVYRSLAQEYDVLVLEGAGSPAEINLRDRDIVNMGMAEMAQCPVILVADIDRGGVFAAIYGTLALLEEQERARVKGVIINKFRGDIALLYSGIEQIEALTGVPVLGVLPWLEVDLEDEDSVALQKGKYLSTAKREIDIAVVQLPHTSNFTDFNALAAQPDVRVRYVRHPQELAQADLVILPGSKNTLGDLLWLRDSGMAAGVLQARQQGIPLLGICGGYQMLGETIVDEVESGLGTQPGLGLLNTVTQFARHKTTTQVDATMASALPDWLAGASALRVRGYEIHMGETTLNGSCRPLMQLEKDGELVADGAMTDDGLVFGTYLHGLFDSDDFTRALVNGLRRRKGLDALDTALHYAQYKSQQFDILAAAMRQHIDIEKIYHIMQQHQEPSC
;
A
#
# COMPACT_ATOMS: atom_id res chain seq x y z
N MET A 1 -15.54 -15.94 -23.27
CA MET A 1 -14.15 -15.40 -23.28
C MET A 1 -14.09 -14.29 -22.24
N THR A 2 -13.01 -14.19 -21.51
CA THR A 2 -12.78 -13.13 -20.54
C THR A 2 -12.72 -11.78 -21.21
N GLN A 3 -13.41 -10.80 -20.67
CA GLN A 3 -13.27 -9.40 -21.07
C GLN A 3 -12.11 -8.75 -20.33
N ALA A 4 -11.43 -7.81 -20.96
CA ALA A 4 -10.35 -7.07 -20.32
C ALA A 4 -10.43 -5.58 -20.67
N ILE A 5 -10.02 -4.75 -19.73
CA ILE A 5 -9.86 -3.31 -19.91
C ILE A 5 -8.61 -2.83 -19.15
N MET A 6 -7.87 -1.90 -19.72
CA MET A 6 -6.67 -1.39 -19.08
C MET A 6 -6.74 0.11 -18.85
N LEU A 7 -6.44 0.53 -17.62
CA LEU A 7 -6.27 1.94 -17.27
C LEU A 7 -4.79 2.31 -17.31
N GLN A 8 -4.46 3.32 -18.12
CA GLN A 8 -3.13 3.92 -18.18
C GLN A 8 -3.21 5.40 -17.81
N GLY A 9 -2.14 5.99 -17.32
CA GLY A 9 -2.15 7.38 -16.88
C GLY A 9 -1.33 8.29 -17.77
N THR A 10 -1.70 9.56 -17.86
CA THR A 10 -0.82 10.58 -18.47
C THR A 10 0.45 10.83 -17.63
N ALA A 11 0.43 10.41 -16.35
CA ALA A 11 1.56 10.51 -15.42
C ALA A 11 1.39 9.52 -14.25
N SER A 12 2.36 9.48 -13.35
CA SER A 12 2.18 8.88 -12.02
C SER A 12 1.17 9.66 -11.19
N ASP A 13 0.57 9.03 -10.17
CA ASP A 13 -0.39 9.61 -9.21
C ASP A 13 -1.66 10.25 -9.82
N VAL A 14 -2.00 9.95 -11.06
CA VAL A 14 -3.25 10.45 -11.67
C VAL A 14 -4.51 9.76 -11.12
N GLY A 15 -4.34 8.72 -10.27
CA GLY A 15 -5.42 7.99 -9.62
C GLY A 15 -5.81 6.67 -10.31
N LYS A 16 -4.92 6.07 -11.11
CA LYS A 16 -5.17 4.78 -11.78
C LYS A 16 -5.63 3.71 -10.81
N SER A 17 -4.89 3.48 -9.72
CA SER A 17 -5.14 2.38 -8.78
C SER A 17 -6.50 2.48 -8.11
N VAL A 18 -6.93 3.70 -7.75
CA VAL A 18 -8.27 3.98 -7.20
C VAL A 18 -9.35 3.70 -8.24
N LEU A 19 -9.17 4.15 -9.49
CA LEU A 19 -10.14 3.91 -10.56
C LEU A 19 -10.24 2.43 -10.94
N VAL A 20 -9.12 1.70 -10.91
CA VAL A 20 -9.10 0.23 -11.10
C VAL A 20 -9.89 -0.45 -9.98
N ALA A 21 -9.67 -0.07 -8.71
CA ALA A 21 -10.45 -0.60 -7.59
C ALA A 21 -11.94 -0.30 -7.75
N GLY A 22 -12.29 0.92 -8.17
CA GLY A 22 -13.68 1.31 -8.42
C GLY A 22 -14.33 0.50 -9.54
N LEU A 23 -13.63 0.25 -10.66
CA LEU A 23 -14.12 -0.64 -11.73
C LEU A 23 -14.25 -2.08 -11.24
N CYS A 24 -13.27 -2.59 -10.49
CA CYS A 24 -13.37 -3.91 -9.87
C CYS A 24 -14.61 -4.03 -8.99
N ARG A 25 -14.92 -3.00 -8.16
CA ARG A 25 -16.11 -2.97 -7.33
C ARG A 25 -17.39 -2.89 -8.14
N ILE A 26 -17.45 -2.06 -9.18
CA ILE A 26 -18.58 -1.94 -10.10
C ILE A 26 -18.89 -3.30 -10.74
N PHE A 27 -17.91 -3.95 -11.34
CA PHE A 27 -18.11 -5.23 -12.02
C PHE A 27 -18.50 -6.34 -11.04
N TYR A 28 -17.93 -6.33 -9.82
CA TYR A 28 -18.35 -7.22 -8.74
C TYR A 28 -19.83 -7.01 -8.35
N GLN A 29 -20.27 -5.76 -8.16
CA GLN A 29 -21.66 -5.42 -7.86
C GLN A 29 -22.62 -5.84 -9.00
N ASP A 30 -22.15 -5.82 -10.24
CA ASP A 30 -22.89 -6.25 -11.42
C ASP A 30 -22.84 -7.79 -11.64
N GLY A 31 -22.33 -8.54 -10.63
CA GLY A 31 -22.31 -10.00 -10.63
C GLY A 31 -21.24 -10.64 -11.52
N ARG A 32 -20.20 -9.86 -11.93
CA ARG A 32 -19.07 -10.39 -12.72
C ARG A 32 -17.96 -10.88 -11.80
N ARG A 33 -17.43 -12.08 -12.07
CA ARG A 33 -16.18 -12.53 -11.45
C ARG A 33 -15.06 -11.71 -12.01
N THR A 34 -14.53 -10.81 -11.18
CA THR A 34 -13.56 -9.79 -11.61
C THR A 34 -12.25 -9.94 -10.86
N ALA A 35 -11.12 -9.76 -11.54
CA ALA A 35 -9.82 -9.65 -10.89
C ALA A 35 -9.02 -8.46 -11.43
N PRO A 36 -8.22 -7.79 -10.58
CA PRO A 36 -7.24 -6.81 -11.02
C PRO A 36 -6.02 -7.51 -11.62
N PHE A 37 -5.26 -6.78 -12.44
CA PHE A 37 -3.96 -7.23 -12.93
C PHE A 37 -3.01 -6.07 -13.16
N LYS A 38 -1.84 -6.11 -12.55
CA LYS A 38 -0.74 -5.18 -12.82
C LYS A 38 0.53 -5.99 -13.03
N SER A 39 0.99 -6.06 -14.26
CA SER A 39 2.12 -6.90 -14.66
C SER A 39 3.38 -6.64 -13.85
N GLN A 40 3.65 -5.37 -13.56
CA GLN A 40 4.75 -4.91 -12.71
C GLN A 40 4.27 -3.75 -11.84
N ASN A 41 4.53 -3.84 -10.53
CA ASN A 41 4.39 -2.71 -9.61
C ASN A 41 5.75 -2.30 -9.05
N MET A 42 5.91 -1.02 -8.72
CA MET A 42 7.05 -0.51 -7.97
C MET A 42 6.51 0.16 -6.71
N ALA A 43 6.66 -0.49 -5.56
CA ALA A 43 6.12 0.01 -4.29
C ALA A 43 6.91 -0.52 -3.10
N LEU A 44 6.97 0.28 -2.02
CA LEU A 44 7.47 -0.15 -0.71
C LEU A 44 6.38 -0.87 0.10
N ASN A 45 5.11 -0.55 -0.18
CA ASN A 45 3.97 -1.21 0.43
C ASN A 45 3.69 -2.55 -0.24
N SER A 46 3.68 -3.60 0.54
CA SER A 46 3.35 -4.95 0.11
C SER A 46 2.57 -5.66 1.20
N GLY A 47 1.92 -6.73 0.83
CA GLY A 47 1.28 -7.65 1.76
C GLY A 47 1.52 -9.08 1.30
N ILE A 48 0.97 -10.02 2.05
CA ILE A 48 1.20 -11.45 1.86
C ILE A 48 -0.13 -12.11 1.51
N THR A 49 -0.15 -12.91 0.46
CA THR A 49 -1.30 -13.75 0.08
C THR A 49 -1.49 -14.90 1.08
N ALA A 50 -2.65 -15.57 1.04
CA ALA A 50 -2.95 -16.70 1.92
C ALA A 50 -1.93 -17.85 1.80
N ASP A 51 -1.28 -17.99 0.62
CA ASP A 51 -0.24 -19.01 0.38
C ASP A 51 1.20 -18.50 0.64
N GLY A 52 1.35 -17.39 1.38
CA GLY A 52 2.64 -16.88 1.86
C GLY A 52 3.47 -16.14 0.82
N LYS A 53 2.86 -15.62 -0.27
CA LYS A 53 3.56 -14.91 -1.33
C LYS A 53 3.40 -13.42 -1.22
N GLU A 54 4.46 -12.68 -1.51
CA GLU A 54 4.49 -11.22 -1.45
C GLU A 54 3.93 -10.60 -2.73
N MET A 55 3.04 -9.60 -2.59
CA MET A 55 2.54 -8.80 -3.72
C MET A 55 2.31 -7.33 -3.31
N GLY A 56 2.19 -6.45 -4.30
CA GLY A 56 1.93 -5.03 -4.07
C GLY A 56 0.61 -4.78 -3.34
N ARG A 57 0.61 -3.88 -2.35
CA ARG A 57 -0.57 -3.56 -1.56
C ARG A 57 -1.73 -3.03 -2.41
N ALA A 58 -1.44 -2.24 -3.44
CA ALA A 58 -2.47 -1.73 -4.35
C ALA A 58 -3.28 -2.85 -5.02
N GLN A 59 -2.65 -3.96 -5.40
CA GLN A 59 -3.36 -5.08 -6.03
C GLN A 59 -4.13 -5.93 -5.01
N ILE A 60 -3.66 -6.00 -3.75
CA ILE A 60 -4.44 -6.56 -2.62
C ILE A 60 -5.71 -5.73 -2.43
N PHE A 61 -5.59 -4.43 -2.33
CA PHE A 61 -6.69 -3.49 -2.20
C PHE A 61 -7.70 -3.60 -3.36
N GLN A 62 -7.23 -3.77 -4.60
CA GLN A 62 -8.08 -3.96 -5.77
C GLN A 62 -8.80 -5.33 -5.76
N ALA A 63 -8.14 -6.39 -5.27
CA ALA A 63 -8.75 -7.70 -5.08
C ALA A 63 -9.85 -7.64 -4.00
N GLU A 64 -9.60 -6.96 -2.89
CA GLU A 64 -10.60 -6.69 -1.84
C GLU A 64 -11.81 -5.93 -2.41
N ALA A 65 -11.60 -4.93 -3.27
CA ALA A 65 -12.68 -4.22 -3.96
C ALA A 65 -13.51 -5.15 -4.86
N ALA A 66 -12.87 -6.12 -5.51
CA ALA A 66 -13.52 -7.14 -6.34
C ALA A 66 -14.19 -8.26 -5.51
N GLY A 67 -14.09 -8.24 -4.18
CA GLY A 67 -14.65 -9.26 -3.29
C GLY A 67 -13.97 -10.63 -3.40
N ILE A 68 -12.68 -10.66 -3.75
CA ILE A 68 -11.90 -11.89 -3.92
C ILE A 68 -10.63 -11.87 -3.05
N GLU A 69 -10.14 -13.06 -2.72
CA GLU A 69 -8.85 -13.22 -2.06
C GLU A 69 -7.70 -12.78 -2.98
N PRO A 70 -6.69 -12.06 -2.45
CA PRO A 70 -5.51 -11.68 -3.20
C PRO A 70 -4.72 -12.90 -3.69
N ASP A 71 -4.37 -12.91 -4.97
CA ASP A 71 -3.54 -13.92 -5.61
C ASP A 71 -2.31 -13.25 -6.23
N VAL A 72 -1.13 -13.79 -5.99
CA VAL A 72 0.14 -13.24 -6.49
C VAL A 72 0.16 -13.09 -8.02
N ARG A 73 -0.64 -13.86 -8.74
CA ARG A 73 -0.81 -13.74 -10.20
C ARG A 73 -1.35 -12.37 -10.62
N MET A 74 -2.03 -11.65 -9.72
CA MET A 74 -2.54 -10.28 -9.98
C MET A 74 -1.41 -9.25 -10.03
N ASN A 75 -0.24 -9.56 -9.46
CA ASN A 75 0.97 -8.74 -9.51
C ASN A 75 2.23 -9.62 -9.61
N PRO A 76 2.53 -10.22 -10.79
CA PRO A 76 3.62 -11.18 -10.95
C PRO A 76 5.00 -10.59 -10.72
N VAL A 77 5.19 -9.27 -10.94
CA VAL A 77 6.47 -8.59 -10.73
C VAL A 77 6.29 -7.43 -9.77
N LEU A 78 6.99 -7.47 -8.63
CA LEU A 78 7.05 -6.36 -7.69
C LEU A 78 8.50 -5.88 -7.55
N LEU A 79 8.72 -4.59 -7.72
CA LEU A 79 10.00 -3.93 -7.50
C LEU A 79 9.94 -3.15 -6.19
N LYS A 80 10.87 -3.43 -5.29
CA LYS A 80 11.00 -2.71 -4.01
C LYS A 80 12.28 -1.88 -4.03
N PRO A 81 12.20 -0.56 -4.22
CA PRO A 81 13.37 0.31 -4.17
C PRO A 81 14.15 0.13 -2.85
N THR A 82 15.44 -0.11 -2.95
CA THR A 82 16.35 -0.20 -1.79
C THR A 82 17.29 1.00 -1.72
N SER A 83 17.45 1.69 -2.84
CA SER A 83 18.16 2.96 -2.97
C SER A 83 17.72 3.63 -4.27
N ASP A 84 18.21 4.85 -4.55
CA ASP A 84 17.92 5.59 -5.79
C ASP A 84 18.27 4.81 -7.07
N LEU A 85 19.18 3.86 -6.99
CA LEU A 85 19.71 3.13 -8.16
C LEU A 85 19.39 1.64 -8.16
N LYS A 86 18.88 1.07 -7.05
CA LYS A 86 18.70 -0.38 -6.89
C LYS A 86 17.31 -0.72 -6.41
N ALA A 87 16.78 -1.83 -6.91
CA ALA A 87 15.53 -2.42 -6.43
C ALA A 87 15.68 -3.93 -6.20
N GLN A 88 15.02 -4.42 -5.18
CA GLN A 88 14.78 -5.85 -4.99
C GLN A 88 13.67 -6.28 -5.93
N VAL A 89 13.95 -7.28 -6.76
CA VAL A 89 13.00 -7.86 -7.70
C VAL A 89 12.33 -9.06 -7.05
N VAL A 90 11.00 -8.98 -6.90
CA VAL A 90 10.16 -10.08 -6.41
C VAL A 90 9.35 -10.61 -7.59
N LEU A 91 9.51 -11.90 -7.89
CA LEU A 91 8.80 -12.59 -8.97
C LEU A 91 7.87 -13.64 -8.39
N MET A 92 6.59 -13.58 -8.76
CA MET A 92 5.57 -14.49 -8.25
C MET A 92 5.63 -14.64 -6.71
N GLY A 93 5.84 -13.51 -6.03
CA GLY A 93 5.86 -13.40 -4.58
C GLY A 93 7.14 -13.89 -3.89
N LYS A 94 8.18 -14.24 -4.64
CA LYS A 94 9.48 -14.66 -4.09
C LYS A 94 10.60 -13.72 -4.53
N VAL A 95 11.50 -13.40 -3.62
CA VAL A 95 12.69 -12.60 -3.96
C VAL A 95 13.53 -13.37 -4.98
N ALA A 96 13.70 -12.78 -6.16
CA ALA A 96 14.52 -13.35 -7.23
C ALA A 96 15.95 -12.84 -7.14
N THR A 97 16.13 -11.51 -7.05
CA THR A 97 17.46 -10.88 -7.04
C THR A 97 17.35 -9.39 -6.70
N ASN A 98 18.50 -8.77 -6.46
CA ASN A 98 18.63 -7.30 -6.43
C ASN A 98 19.26 -6.85 -7.75
N MET A 99 18.65 -5.89 -8.43
CA MET A 99 19.13 -5.34 -9.70
C MET A 99 19.16 -3.81 -9.66
N ASP A 100 20.12 -3.24 -10.40
CA ASP A 100 20.03 -1.83 -10.81
C ASP A 100 19.06 -1.65 -11.99
N ALA A 101 18.71 -0.41 -12.28
CA ALA A 101 17.72 -0.08 -13.30
C ALA A 101 18.12 -0.57 -14.70
N VAL A 102 19.42 -0.54 -15.07
CA VAL A 102 19.92 -0.97 -16.37
C VAL A 102 19.79 -2.49 -16.51
N SER A 103 20.31 -3.22 -15.53
CA SER A 103 20.23 -4.70 -15.50
C SER A 103 18.79 -5.19 -15.52
N TYR A 104 17.88 -4.50 -14.82
CA TYR A 104 16.46 -4.83 -14.84
C TYR A 104 15.83 -4.55 -16.21
N HIS A 105 16.17 -3.43 -16.84
CA HIS A 105 15.67 -3.12 -18.20
C HIS A 105 16.08 -4.20 -19.22
N GLU A 106 17.30 -4.75 -19.12
CA GLU A 106 17.77 -5.86 -19.92
C GLU A 106 17.07 -7.19 -19.59
N TYR A 107 16.57 -7.35 -18.37
CA TYR A 107 15.89 -8.56 -17.92
C TYR A 107 14.41 -8.62 -18.35
N LYS A 108 13.74 -7.48 -18.57
CA LYS A 108 12.32 -7.38 -18.92
C LYS A 108 11.85 -8.28 -20.09
N PRO A 109 12.59 -8.43 -21.21
CA PRO A 109 12.14 -9.31 -22.31
C PRO A 109 11.93 -10.76 -21.88
N ARG A 110 12.71 -11.26 -20.91
CA ARG A 110 12.57 -12.62 -20.36
C ARG A 110 11.30 -12.80 -19.53
N LEU A 111 10.77 -11.72 -18.97
CA LEU A 111 9.55 -11.73 -18.17
C LEU A 111 8.27 -11.75 -19.03
N ARG A 112 8.35 -11.31 -20.31
CA ARG A 112 7.18 -11.13 -21.18
C ARG A 112 6.34 -12.41 -21.32
N GLU A 113 6.98 -13.54 -21.58
CA GLU A 113 6.28 -14.83 -21.74
C GLU A 113 5.68 -15.31 -20.42
N GLN A 114 6.41 -15.14 -19.31
CA GLN A 114 5.92 -15.51 -17.99
C GLN A 114 4.71 -14.67 -17.59
N ILE A 115 4.76 -13.34 -17.79
CA ILE A 115 3.65 -12.42 -17.52
C ILE A 115 2.41 -12.81 -18.35
N LEU A 116 2.60 -13.09 -19.64
CA LEU A 116 1.50 -13.51 -20.52
C LEU A 116 0.89 -14.85 -20.09
N SER A 117 1.70 -15.81 -19.67
CA SER A 117 1.23 -17.09 -19.12
C SER A 117 0.40 -16.89 -17.86
N VAL A 118 0.86 -16.04 -16.93
CA VAL A 118 0.15 -15.69 -15.70
C VAL A 118 -1.17 -14.99 -16.02
N TYR A 119 -1.17 -13.98 -16.91
CA TYR A 119 -2.38 -13.30 -17.36
C TYR A 119 -3.41 -14.28 -17.93
N ARG A 120 -2.98 -15.19 -18.82
CA ARG A 120 -3.85 -16.21 -19.42
C ARG A 120 -4.44 -17.16 -18.40
N SER A 121 -3.71 -17.49 -17.32
CA SER A 121 -4.24 -18.34 -16.25
C SER A 121 -5.37 -17.65 -15.49
N LEU A 122 -5.24 -16.35 -15.17
CA LEU A 122 -6.32 -15.58 -14.56
C LEU A 122 -7.51 -15.43 -15.53
N ALA A 123 -7.25 -15.21 -16.81
CA ALA A 123 -8.30 -15.10 -17.83
C ALA A 123 -9.15 -16.38 -18.01
N GLN A 124 -8.71 -17.53 -17.53
CA GLN A 124 -9.54 -18.76 -17.49
C GLN A 124 -10.52 -18.80 -16.32
N GLU A 125 -10.25 -18.03 -15.26
CA GLU A 125 -10.97 -18.10 -14.00
C GLU A 125 -11.98 -16.95 -13.82
N TYR A 126 -11.71 -15.79 -14.43
CA TYR A 126 -12.50 -14.57 -14.24
C TYR A 126 -13.21 -14.14 -15.53
N ASP A 127 -14.37 -13.51 -15.36
CA ASP A 127 -15.18 -12.99 -16.46
C ASP A 127 -14.61 -11.66 -16.98
N VAL A 128 -14.00 -10.86 -16.07
CA VAL A 128 -13.41 -9.56 -16.35
C VAL A 128 -12.03 -9.44 -15.68
N LEU A 129 -11.05 -8.95 -16.44
CA LEU A 129 -9.76 -8.51 -15.91
C LEU A 129 -9.62 -7.00 -16.07
N VAL A 130 -9.36 -6.29 -14.97
CA VAL A 130 -9.09 -4.85 -14.96
C VAL A 130 -7.60 -4.65 -14.80
N LEU A 131 -6.94 -4.20 -15.88
CA LEU A 131 -5.50 -4.04 -15.90
C LEU A 131 -5.10 -2.61 -15.51
N GLU A 132 -3.95 -2.49 -14.87
CA GLU A 132 -3.35 -1.21 -14.49
C GLU A 132 -1.98 -1.03 -15.12
N GLY A 133 -1.75 0.12 -15.77
CA GLY A 133 -0.43 0.55 -16.24
C GLY A 133 0.41 1.18 -15.13
N ALA A 134 1.69 1.40 -15.41
CA ALA A 134 2.62 2.07 -14.52
C ALA A 134 3.18 3.35 -15.15
N GLY A 135 3.18 4.47 -14.40
CA GLY A 135 3.61 5.76 -14.91
C GLY A 135 2.77 6.23 -16.09
N SER A 136 3.41 6.53 -17.22
CA SER A 136 2.79 6.98 -18.46
C SER A 136 3.21 6.10 -19.65
N PRO A 137 2.32 5.81 -20.62
CA PRO A 137 2.69 5.15 -21.87
C PRO A 137 3.53 6.04 -22.80
N ALA A 138 3.64 7.33 -22.48
CA ALA A 138 4.43 8.29 -23.25
C ALA A 138 5.93 8.30 -22.91
N GLU A 139 6.41 7.38 -22.07
CA GLU A 139 7.83 7.17 -21.79
C GLU A 139 8.52 6.51 -23.00
N ILE A 140 8.69 7.30 -24.08
CA ILE A 140 9.18 6.83 -25.38
C ILE A 140 10.56 6.19 -25.34
N ASN A 141 11.38 6.56 -24.37
CA ASN A 141 12.70 5.99 -24.10
C ASN A 141 12.66 4.56 -23.51
N LEU A 142 11.49 4.09 -23.04
CA LEU A 142 11.32 2.76 -22.44
C LEU A 142 10.44 1.83 -23.28
N ARG A 143 9.96 2.29 -24.44
CA ARG A 143 8.95 1.61 -25.27
C ARG A 143 9.38 0.24 -25.76
N ASP A 144 10.61 0.10 -26.24
CA ASP A 144 11.15 -1.11 -26.86
C ASP A 144 11.08 -2.36 -25.95
N ARG A 145 11.01 -2.14 -24.63
CA ARG A 145 10.95 -3.21 -23.62
C ARG A 145 9.78 -2.99 -22.64
N ASP A 146 8.71 -2.37 -23.13
CA ASP A 146 7.52 -2.15 -22.32
C ASP A 146 6.78 -3.46 -22.04
N ILE A 147 6.57 -3.74 -20.76
CA ILE A 147 5.77 -4.86 -20.24
C ILE A 147 4.64 -4.38 -19.33
N VAL A 148 4.42 -3.08 -19.22
CA VAL A 148 3.54 -2.48 -18.18
C VAL A 148 2.42 -1.60 -18.74
N ASN A 149 2.63 -0.95 -19.89
CA ASN A 149 1.66 -0.06 -20.50
C ASN A 149 1.18 -0.61 -21.86
N MET A 150 1.55 0.00 -22.98
CA MET A 150 1.08 -0.44 -24.30
C MET A 150 1.56 -1.86 -24.66
N GLY A 151 2.77 -2.24 -24.23
CA GLY A 151 3.25 -3.61 -24.39
C GLY A 151 2.40 -4.64 -23.64
N MET A 152 1.89 -4.30 -22.44
CA MET A 152 0.96 -5.16 -21.72
C MET A 152 -0.43 -5.15 -22.36
N ALA A 153 -0.94 -4.00 -22.81
CA ALA A 153 -2.21 -3.90 -23.52
C ALA A 153 -2.22 -4.72 -24.81
N GLU A 154 -1.08 -4.75 -25.52
CA GLU A 154 -0.87 -5.59 -26.69
C GLU A 154 -0.89 -7.09 -26.34
N MET A 155 -0.14 -7.50 -25.28
CA MET A 155 -0.13 -8.90 -24.83
C MET A 155 -1.52 -9.38 -24.40
N ALA A 156 -2.27 -8.54 -23.70
CA ALA A 156 -3.61 -8.84 -23.23
C ALA A 156 -4.67 -8.69 -24.31
N GLN A 157 -4.33 -8.11 -25.47
CA GLN A 157 -5.28 -7.75 -26.54
C GLN A 157 -6.49 -7.00 -25.95
N CYS A 158 -6.26 -5.95 -25.17
CA CYS A 158 -7.33 -5.21 -24.48
C CYS A 158 -7.36 -3.72 -24.89
N PRO A 159 -8.53 -3.08 -24.82
CA PRO A 159 -8.68 -1.64 -24.98
C PRO A 159 -8.09 -0.90 -23.78
N VAL A 160 -7.70 0.35 -24.01
CA VAL A 160 -7.10 1.23 -23.02
C VAL A 160 -8.02 2.43 -22.77
N ILE A 161 -8.16 2.80 -21.50
CA ILE A 161 -8.70 4.08 -21.04
C ILE A 161 -7.55 4.89 -20.44
N LEU A 162 -7.37 6.12 -20.95
CA LEU A 162 -6.35 7.02 -20.45
C LEU A 162 -6.91 7.86 -19.29
N VAL A 163 -6.21 7.89 -18.16
CA VAL A 163 -6.57 8.69 -16.97
C VAL A 163 -5.67 9.91 -16.91
N ALA A 164 -6.27 11.09 -16.75
CA ALA A 164 -5.57 12.37 -16.67
C ALA A 164 -5.98 13.14 -15.41
N ASP A 165 -5.00 13.71 -14.71
CA ASP A 165 -5.19 14.50 -13.49
C ASP A 165 -5.33 15.99 -13.83
N ILE A 166 -6.48 16.60 -13.50
CA ILE A 166 -6.71 18.04 -13.76
C ILE A 166 -6.25 18.93 -12.61
N ASP A 167 -6.09 18.39 -11.39
CA ASP A 167 -5.71 19.16 -10.20
C ASP A 167 -4.33 19.81 -10.33
N ARG A 168 -3.43 19.18 -11.11
CA ARG A 168 -2.08 19.71 -11.39
C ARG A 168 -2.04 20.80 -12.45
N GLY A 169 -3.13 21.04 -13.18
CA GLY A 169 -3.18 21.92 -14.35
C GLY A 169 -2.62 21.27 -15.62
N GLY A 170 -2.94 21.84 -16.78
CA GLY A 170 -2.45 21.38 -18.08
C GLY A 170 -3.02 20.03 -18.57
N VAL A 171 -4.17 19.58 -18.07
CA VAL A 171 -4.76 18.28 -18.36
C VAL A 171 -4.92 18.00 -19.87
N PHE A 172 -5.38 19.00 -20.65
CA PHE A 172 -5.57 18.83 -22.10
C PHE A 172 -4.24 18.66 -22.84
N ALA A 173 -3.20 19.39 -22.43
CA ALA A 173 -1.86 19.21 -22.96
C ALA A 173 -1.29 17.83 -22.62
N ALA A 174 -1.53 17.33 -21.41
CA ALA A 174 -1.10 15.99 -20.99
C ALA A 174 -1.83 14.89 -21.80
N ILE A 175 -3.13 15.02 -22.04
CA ILE A 175 -3.92 14.09 -22.86
C ILE A 175 -3.41 14.12 -24.31
N TYR A 176 -3.34 15.29 -24.92
CA TYR A 176 -2.90 15.44 -26.31
C TYR A 176 -1.46 14.94 -26.51
N GLY A 177 -0.54 15.39 -25.65
CA GLY A 177 0.87 15.00 -25.71
C GLY A 177 1.07 13.50 -25.54
N THR A 178 0.36 12.87 -24.60
CA THR A 178 0.42 11.42 -24.42
C THR A 178 -0.02 10.71 -25.68
N LEU A 179 -1.20 11.06 -26.23
CA LEU A 179 -1.73 10.41 -27.44
C LEU A 179 -0.87 10.69 -28.68
N ALA A 180 -0.30 11.89 -28.81
CA ALA A 180 0.56 12.26 -29.92
C ALA A 180 1.89 11.51 -29.96
N LEU A 181 2.40 11.10 -28.80
CA LEU A 181 3.65 10.33 -28.67
C LEU A 181 3.45 8.82 -28.90
N LEU A 182 2.21 8.31 -28.86
CA LEU A 182 1.91 6.91 -29.13
C LEU A 182 2.01 6.61 -30.63
N GLU A 183 2.44 5.40 -30.96
CA GLU A 183 2.36 4.88 -32.33
C GLU A 183 0.91 4.69 -32.77
N GLU A 184 0.66 4.62 -34.05
CA GLU A 184 -0.71 4.52 -34.60
C GLU A 184 -1.48 3.33 -34.03
N GLN A 185 -0.86 2.16 -33.92
CA GLN A 185 -1.49 0.95 -33.39
C GLN A 185 -1.75 1.06 -31.88
N GLU A 186 -0.84 1.67 -31.14
CA GLU A 186 -0.99 1.93 -29.70
C GLU A 186 -2.13 2.93 -29.45
N ARG A 187 -2.15 4.03 -30.22
CA ARG A 187 -3.19 5.06 -30.15
C ARG A 187 -4.57 4.48 -30.47
N ALA A 188 -4.65 3.59 -31.45
CA ALA A 188 -5.90 2.93 -31.84
C ALA A 188 -6.48 2.05 -30.71
N ARG A 189 -5.68 1.62 -29.73
CA ARG A 189 -6.15 0.89 -28.54
C ARG A 189 -6.80 1.82 -27.51
N VAL A 190 -6.46 3.12 -27.49
CA VAL A 190 -7.06 4.08 -26.56
C VAL A 190 -8.48 4.40 -27.01
N LYS A 191 -9.47 3.96 -26.24
CA LYS A 191 -10.90 4.05 -26.57
C LYS A 191 -11.63 5.13 -25.78
N GLY A 192 -10.96 5.74 -24.79
CA GLY A 192 -11.56 6.80 -23.98
C GLY A 192 -10.57 7.45 -23.03
N VAL A 193 -10.97 8.58 -22.52
CA VAL A 193 -10.24 9.34 -21.51
C VAL A 193 -11.14 9.56 -20.29
N ILE A 194 -10.57 9.44 -19.09
CA ILE A 194 -11.19 9.88 -17.84
C ILE A 194 -10.38 11.04 -17.29
N ILE A 195 -11.04 12.17 -17.05
CA ILE A 195 -10.46 13.32 -16.34
C ILE A 195 -10.75 13.16 -14.86
N ASN A 196 -9.71 13.09 -14.04
CA ASN A 196 -9.83 12.80 -12.61
C ASN A 196 -9.44 14.00 -11.74
N LYS A 197 -9.90 14.00 -10.48
CA LYS A 197 -9.59 14.98 -9.44
C LYS A 197 -10.09 16.39 -9.78
N PHE A 198 -11.23 16.51 -10.43
CA PHE A 198 -11.81 17.77 -10.80
C PHE A 198 -12.34 18.53 -9.57
N ARG A 199 -12.12 19.85 -9.55
CA ARG A 199 -12.67 20.77 -8.55
C ARG A 199 -13.29 21.96 -9.26
N GLY A 200 -14.51 22.29 -8.92
CA GLY A 200 -15.21 23.46 -9.46
C GLY A 200 -16.47 23.13 -10.26
N ASP A 201 -16.89 24.06 -11.11
CA ASP A 201 -18.05 23.90 -11.96
C ASP A 201 -17.68 23.20 -13.27
N ILE A 202 -18.25 22.05 -13.50
CA ILE A 202 -18.01 21.23 -14.68
C ILE A 202 -18.43 21.92 -15.99
N ALA A 203 -19.38 22.87 -15.94
CA ALA A 203 -19.83 23.59 -17.12
C ALA A 203 -18.69 24.39 -17.79
N LEU A 204 -17.70 24.82 -17.00
CA LEU A 204 -16.51 25.51 -17.50
C LEU A 204 -15.56 24.60 -18.28
N LEU A 205 -15.71 23.27 -18.13
CA LEU A 205 -14.85 22.30 -18.77
C LEU A 205 -15.38 21.80 -20.11
N TYR A 206 -16.67 21.92 -20.39
CA TYR A 206 -17.30 21.32 -21.59
C TYR A 206 -16.68 21.79 -22.90
N SER A 207 -16.39 23.06 -23.08
CA SER A 207 -15.75 23.56 -24.31
C SER A 207 -14.34 23.01 -24.51
N GLY A 208 -13.60 22.74 -23.42
CA GLY A 208 -12.29 22.08 -23.47
C GLY A 208 -12.40 20.59 -23.81
N ILE A 209 -13.44 19.93 -23.30
CA ILE A 209 -13.72 18.51 -23.63
C ILE A 209 -14.03 18.38 -25.12
N GLU A 210 -14.95 19.20 -25.66
CA GLU A 210 -15.27 19.19 -27.08
C GLU A 210 -14.04 19.41 -27.97
N GLN A 211 -13.17 20.35 -27.59
CA GLN A 211 -11.94 20.62 -28.32
C GLN A 211 -10.95 19.46 -28.27
N ILE A 212 -10.72 18.84 -27.10
CA ILE A 212 -9.76 17.73 -26.99
C ILE A 212 -10.26 16.47 -27.72
N GLU A 213 -11.58 16.21 -27.68
CA GLU A 213 -12.19 15.11 -28.45
C GLU A 213 -12.03 15.34 -29.96
N ALA A 214 -12.27 16.58 -30.44
CA ALA A 214 -12.07 16.93 -31.84
C ALA A 214 -10.61 16.80 -32.29
N LEU A 215 -9.66 17.17 -31.42
CA LEU A 215 -8.22 17.11 -31.74
C LEU A 215 -7.66 15.68 -31.73
N THR A 216 -8.19 14.83 -30.86
CA THR A 216 -7.62 13.49 -30.62
C THR A 216 -8.42 12.37 -31.27
N GLY A 217 -9.70 12.59 -31.56
CA GLY A 217 -10.64 11.56 -31.99
C GLY A 217 -11.00 10.56 -30.87
N VAL A 218 -10.58 10.82 -29.63
CA VAL A 218 -10.83 9.92 -28.49
C VAL A 218 -11.85 10.57 -27.55
N PRO A 219 -12.96 9.89 -27.20
CA PRO A 219 -14.00 10.46 -26.36
C PRO A 219 -13.57 10.58 -24.88
N VAL A 220 -14.06 11.60 -24.19
CA VAL A 220 -14.00 11.72 -22.73
C VAL A 220 -15.18 10.95 -22.13
N LEU A 221 -14.89 9.88 -21.40
CA LEU A 221 -15.89 8.98 -20.79
C LEU A 221 -16.49 9.56 -19.51
N GLY A 222 -15.85 10.57 -18.95
CA GLY A 222 -16.36 11.25 -17.76
C GLY A 222 -15.30 12.11 -17.08
N VAL A 223 -15.80 12.93 -16.18
CA VAL A 223 -15.00 13.82 -15.31
C VAL A 223 -15.33 13.48 -13.87
N LEU A 224 -14.38 12.85 -13.18
CA LEU A 224 -14.57 12.47 -11.79
C LEU A 224 -14.15 13.62 -10.88
N PRO A 225 -15.02 14.07 -9.97
CA PRO A 225 -14.67 15.11 -9.02
C PRO A 225 -13.61 14.60 -8.03
N TRP A 226 -13.01 15.52 -7.29
CA TRP A 226 -12.22 15.17 -6.13
C TRP A 226 -13.11 14.43 -5.12
N LEU A 227 -12.79 13.19 -4.85
CA LEU A 227 -13.55 12.36 -3.92
C LEU A 227 -12.94 12.40 -2.52
N GLU A 228 -13.78 12.60 -1.52
CA GLU A 228 -13.44 12.43 -0.11
C GLU A 228 -13.74 10.98 0.31
N VAL A 229 -12.98 10.05 -0.25
CA VAL A 229 -13.05 8.62 0.12
C VAL A 229 -11.82 8.26 0.92
N ASP A 230 -12.02 7.56 2.02
CA ASP A 230 -10.92 7.09 2.87
C ASP A 230 -10.43 5.72 2.38
N LEU A 231 -9.65 5.77 1.31
CA LEU A 231 -9.06 4.61 0.66
C LEU A 231 -7.55 4.56 0.90
N GLU A 232 -7.02 3.35 0.81
CA GLU A 232 -5.58 3.13 0.95
C GLU A 232 -4.80 3.85 -0.17
N ASP A 233 -3.69 4.47 0.21
CA ASP A 233 -2.79 5.09 -0.74
C ASP A 233 -1.78 4.05 -1.26
N GLU A 234 -1.46 4.13 -2.53
CA GLU A 234 -0.50 3.21 -3.17
C GLU A 234 0.94 3.51 -2.73
N ASP A 235 1.30 4.79 -2.65
CA ASP A 235 2.67 5.25 -2.45
C ASP A 235 2.87 6.11 -1.20
N SER A 236 4.08 6.04 -0.62
CA SER A 236 4.55 6.92 0.45
C SER A 236 4.54 8.42 0.07
N VAL A 237 4.37 8.76 -1.21
CA VAL A 237 4.15 10.13 -1.69
C VAL A 237 2.88 10.74 -1.11
N ALA A 238 1.86 9.93 -0.82
CA ALA A 238 0.64 10.38 -0.14
C ALA A 238 0.92 10.88 1.29
N LEU A 239 1.88 10.28 2.00
CA LEU A 239 2.36 10.76 3.30
C LEU A 239 2.98 12.16 3.22
N GLN A 240 3.60 12.50 2.08
CA GLN A 240 4.19 13.81 1.84
C GLN A 240 3.11 14.86 1.52
N LYS A 241 1.98 14.47 0.94
CA LYS A 241 0.88 15.37 0.54
C LYS A 241 -0.09 15.70 1.67
N GLY A 242 0.11 15.17 2.88
CA GLY A 242 -0.61 15.61 4.06
C GLY A 242 -2.00 15.01 4.26
N LYS A 243 -2.33 13.85 3.71
CA LYS A 243 -3.59 13.14 3.99
C LYS A 243 -3.84 12.98 5.50
N TYR A 244 -2.77 12.79 6.27
CA TYR A 244 -2.80 12.64 7.74
C TYR A 244 -2.55 13.96 8.50
N LEU A 245 -2.61 15.11 7.84
CA LEU A 245 -2.52 16.44 8.47
C LEU A 245 -3.88 16.90 8.99
N SER A 246 -4.74 16.00 9.47
CA SER A 246 -5.99 16.40 10.10
C SER A 246 -5.72 17.38 11.25
N THR A 247 -6.20 18.61 11.10
CA THR A 247 -6.20 19.63 12.15
C THR A 247 -7.31 19.42 13.16
N ALA A 248 -8.22 18.47 12.94
CA ALA A 248 -9.28 18.14 13.86
C ALA A 248 -8.67 17.65 15.18
N LYS A 249 -9.02 18.31 16.28
CA LYS A 249 -8.71 17.83 17.62
C LYS A 249 -9.50 16.55 17.85
N ARG A 250 -8.79 15.42 17.85
CA ARG A 250 -9.32 14.14 18.32
C ARG A 250 -8.73 13.87 19.70
N GLU A 251 -9.36 13.01 20.45
CA GLU A 251 -9.03 12.80 21.87
C GLU A 251 -7.68 12.11 22.07
N ILE A 252 -7.33 11.18 21.17
CA ILE A 252 -6.09 10.42 21.16
C ILE A 252 -5.22 10.82 19.98
N ASP A 253 -3.95 11.14 20.24
CA ASP A 253 -2.95 11.55 19.27
C ASP A 253 -1.87 10.48 19.13
N ILE A 254 -1.76 9.87 17.97
CA ILE A 254 -0.75 8.86 17.63
C ILE A 254 0.23 9.45 16.64
N ALA A 255 1.50 9.55 17.05
CA ALA A 255 2.58 10.02 16.20
C ALA A 255 3.35 8.84 15.59
N VAL A 256 3.31 8.71 14.27
CA VAL A 256 4.12 7.75 13.52
C VAL A 256 5.35 8.47 12.98
N VAL A 257 6.53 8.00 13.31
CA VAL A 257 7.78 8.59 12.81
C VAL A 257 7.88 8.33 11.31
N GLN A 258 8.02 9.39 10.52
CA GLN A 258 8.17 9.27 9.08
C GLN A 258 9.63 8.99 8.73
N LEU A 259 9.97 7.72 8.55
CA LEU A 259 11.29 7.29 8.11
C LEU A 259 11.46 7.55 6.60
N PRO A 260 12.70 7.77 6.11
CA PRO A 260 12.98 7.90 4.66
C PRO A 260 12.48 6.72 3.83
N HIS A 261 12.62 5.49 4.36
CA HIS A 261 12.20 4.26 3.69
C HIS A 261 11.05 3.57 4.42
N THR A 262 10.09 4.35 4.96
CA THR A 262 8.88 3.79 5.58
C THR A 262 8.23 2.79 4.64
N SER A 263 7.98 1.59 5.13
CA SER A 263 7.26 0.53 4.43
C SER A 263 5.98 0.16 5.16
N ASN A 264 5.00 -0.38 4.43
CA ASN A 264 3.74 -0.86 4.99
C ASN A 264 3.01 0.18 5.85
N PHE A 265 3.04 1.45 5.42
CA PHE A 265 2.38 2.55 6.14
C PHE A 265 0.86 2.37 6.23
N THR A 266 0.28 1.49 5.42
CA THR A 266 -1.14 1.11 5.50
C THR A 266 -1.51 0.41 6.80
N ASP A 267 -0.55 -0.11 7.57
CA ASP A 267 -0.78 -0.65 8.91
C ASP A 267 -1.56 0.30 9.83
N PHE A 268 -1.43 1.62 9.62
CA PHE A 268 -2.01 2.62 10.50
C PHE A 268 -3.38 3.13 10.04
N ASN A 269 -3.91 2.63 8.91
CA ASN A 269 -5.20 3.08 8.37
C ASN A 269 -6.36 2.73 9.30
N ALA A 270 -6.34 1.53 9.90
CA ALA A 270 -7.38 1.12 10.86
C ALA A 270 -7.40 1.99 12.15
N LEU A 271 -6.23 2.48 12.59
CA LEU A 271 -6.13 3.47 13.66
C LEU A 271 -6.67 4.84 13.22
N ALA A 272 -6.31 5.28 12.02
CA ALA A 272 -6.74 6.58 11.49
C ALA A 272 -8.25 6.65 11.24
N ALA A 273 -8.88 5.50 10.94
CA ALA A 273 -10.32 5.37 10.76
C ALA A 273 -11.11 5.50 12.08
N GLN A 274 -10.47 5.30 13.25
CA GLN A 274 -11.15 5.45 14.54
C GLN A 274 -11.62 6.89 14.75
N PRO A 275 -12.88 7.12 15.19
CA PRO A 275 -13.45 8.47 15.28
C PRO A 275 -12.77 9.35 16.33
N ASP A 276 -12.17 8.76 17.35
CA ASP A 276 -11.51 9.42 18.47
C ASP A 276 -9.98 9.49 18.35
N VAL A 277 -9.39 8.96 17.25
CA VAL A 277 -7.94 8.90 17.04
C VAL A 277 -7.49 9.83 15.93
N ARG A 278 -6.45 10.58 16.18
CA ARG A 278 -5.66 11.28 15.15
C ARG A 278 -4.35 10.56 14.95
N VAL A 279 -4.10 10.06 13.75
CA VAL A 279 -2.78 9.57 13.32
C VAL A 279 -2.08 10.67 12.54
N ARG A 280 -0.85 10.98 12.88
CA ARG A 280 -0.02 11.93 12.15
C ARG A 280 1.39 11.40 11.94
N TYR A 281 1.92 11.64 10.76
CA TYR A 281 3.31 11.33 10.44
C TYR A 281 4.19 12.54 10.81
N VAL A 282 5.24 12.28 11.58
CA VAL A 282 6.10 13.32 12.15
C VAL A 282 7.53 13.22 11.63
N ARG A 283 8.13 14.37 11.36
CA ARG A 283 9.50 14.50 10.85
C ARG A 283 10.44 15.22 11.81
N HIS A 284 9.89 15.88 12.80
CA HIS A 284 10.67 16.67 13.75
C HIS A 284 10.49 16.16 15.17
N PRO A 285 11.58 16.05 15.97
CA PRO A 285 11.53 15.53 17.35
C PRO A 285 10.51 16.23 18.25
N GLN A 286 10.32 17.55 18.08
CA GLN A 286 9.41 18.36 18.88
C GLN A 286 7.95 17.93 18.74
N GLU A 287 7.60 17.32 17.62
CA GLU A 287 6.23 16.85 17.34
C GLU A 287 5.83 15.63 18.18
N LEU A 288 6.81 14.93 18.80
CA LEU A 288 6.58 13.75 19.61
C LEU A 288 6.04 14.08 21.01
N ALA A 289 6.35 15.25 21.55
CA ALA A 289 6.10 15.61 22.94
C ALA A 289 4.60 15.63 23.35
N GLN A 290 3.69 15.72 22.40
CA GLN A 290 2.24 15.77 22.66
C GLN A 290 1.52 14.48 22.27
N ALA A 291 2.23 13.45 21.83
CA ALA A 291 1.64 12.19 21.43
C ALA A 291 1.19 11.37 22.64
N ASP A 292 0.09 10.66 22.49
CA ASP A 292 -0.37 9.65 23.44
C ASP A 292 0.28 8.29 23.19
N LEU A 293 0.77 8.07 21.96
CA LEU A 293 1.56 6.91 21.51
C LEU A 293 2.53 7.36 20.41
N VAL A 294 3.76 6.90 20.45
CA VAL A 294 4.74 7.05 19.36
C VAL A 294 4.97 5.71 18.70
N ILE A 295 4.91 5.66 17.38
CA ILE A 295 5.15 4.45 16.59
C ILE A 295 6.38 4.63 15.70
N LEU A 296 7.32 3.69 15.78
CA LEU A 296 8.38 3.47 14.80
C LEU A 296 7.86 2.44 13.78
N PRO A 297 7.60 2.83 12.53
CA PRO A 297 6.99 1.96 11.53
C PRO A 297 8.00 0.98 10.92
N GLY A 298 7.51 0.11 10.04
CA GLY A 298 8.36 -0.72 9.19
C GLY A 298 9.28 0.10 8.29
N SER A 299 10.43 -0.45 7.98
CA SER A 299 11.42 0.15 7.10
C SER A 299 11.96 -0.86 6.10
N LYS A 300 12.19 -0.41 4.85
CA LYS A 300 12.90 -1.21 3.83
C LYS A 300 14.42 -1.08 3.93
N ASN A 301 14.91 -0.14 4.71
CA ASN A 301 16.34 0.06 4.97
C ASN A 301 16.56 0.36 6.45
N THR A 302 16.41 -0.67 7.29
CA THR A 302 16.39 -0.53 8.76
C THR A 302 17.62 0.21 9.30
N LEU A 303 18.84 -0.17 8.90
CA LEU A 303 20.04 0.47 9.40
C LEU A 303 20.24 1.88 8.83
N GLY A 304 19.92 2.11 7.58
CA GLY A 304 19.97 3.45 6.99
C GLY A 304 19.01 4.41 7.69
N ASP A 305 17.80 3.96 7.98
CA ASP A 305 16.79 4.75 8.69
C ASP A 305 17.14 4.92 10.18
N LEU A 306 17.79 3.96 10.82
CA LEU A 306 18.32 4.11 12.19
C LEU A 306 19.43 5.19 12.27
N LEU A 307 20.31 5.24 11.28
CA LEU A 307 21.32 6.32 11.19
C LEU A 307 20.64 7.68 10.98
N TRP A 308 19.66 7.73 10.09
CA TRP A 308 18.85 8.94 9.89
C TRP A 308 18.14 9.39 11.18
N LEU A 309 17.58 8.47 11.98
CA LEU A 309 16.95 8.80 13.27
C LEU A 309 17.94 9.52 14.21
N ARG A 310 19.21 9.11 14.19
CA ARG A 310 20.26 9.73 15.02
C ARG A 310 20.66 11.11 14.47
N ASP A 311 20.94 11.18 13.17
CA ASP A 311 21.44 12.38 12.53
C ASP A 311 20.41 13.52 12.51
N SER A 312 19.11 13.17 12.38
CA SER A 312 18.01 14.14 12.43
C SER A 312 17.64 14.58 13.85
N GLY A 313 18.18 13.94 14.89
CA GLY A 313 17.80 14.15 16.28
C GLY A 313 16.48 13.46 16.68
N MET A 314 15.83 12.74 15.77
CA MET A 314 14.58 12.02 16.06
C MET A 314 14.79 10.94 17.12
N ALA A 315 15.94 10.25 17.13
CA ALA A 315 16.29 9.29 18.17
C ALA A 315 16.25 9.91 19.56
N ALA A 316 16.81 11.10 19.75
CA ALA A 316 16.75 11.83 21.01
C ALA A 316 15.30 12.18 21.39
N GLY A 317 14.46 12.57 20.42
CA GLY A 317 13.04 12.83 20.63
C GLY A 317 12.28 11.57 21.10
N VAL A 318 12.55 10.41 20.51
CA VAL A 318 11.94 9.12 20.92
C VAL A 318 12.36 8.76 22.35
N LEU A 319 13.67 8.90 22.68
CA LEU A 319 14.16 8.66 24.04
C LEU A 319 13.53 9.62 25.06
N GLN A 320 13.37 10.88 24.69
CA GLN A 320 12.69 11.87 25.54
C GLN A 320 11.21 11.54 25.73
N ALA A 321 10.49 11.14 24.69
CA ALA A 321 9.10 10.70 24.80
C ALA A 321 8.98 9.52 25.78
N ARG A 322 9.89 8.54 25.72
CA ARG A 322 9.96 7.43 26.67
C ARG A 322 10.18 7.89 28.10
N GLN A 323 11.08 8.85 28.33
CA GLN A 323 11.34 9.42 29.67
C GLN A 323 10.12 10.16 30.22
N GLN A 324 9.30 10.74 29.36
CA GLN A 324 8.03 11.38 29.72
C GLN A 324 6.90 10.38 29.99
N GLY A 325 7.16 9.08 29.84
CA GLY A 325 6.18 8.02 30.07
C GLY A 325 5.23 7.83 28.87
N ILE A 326 5.53 8.36 27.69
CA ILE A 326 4.75 8.11 26.48
C ILE A 326 5.05 6.68 25.99
N PRO A 327 4.03 5.85 25.73
CA PRO A 327 4.23 4.52 25.18
C PRO A 327 4.87 4.57 23.79
N LEU A 328 5.76 3.60 23.50
CA LEU A 328 6.45 3.44 22.23
C LEU A 328 6.14 2.07 21.64
N LEU A 329 5.76 2.04 20.38
CA LEU A 329 5.55 0.80 19.61
C LEU A 329 6.49 0.75 18.41
N GLY A 330 7.18 -0.38 18.22
CA GLY A 330 7.92 -0.66 17.01
C GLY A 330 7.25 -1.75 16.16
N ILE A 331 7.14 -1.55 14.85
CA ILE A 331 6.64 -2.55 13.92
C ILE A 331 7.77 -2.92 12.96
N CYS A 332 8.07 -4.23 12.84
CA CYS A 332 9.06 -4.78 11.92
C CYS A 332 10.43 -4.06 12.03
N GLY A 333 10.85 -3.26 11.06
CA GLY A 333 12.08 -2.46 11.14
C GLY A 333 12.10 -1.53 12.35
N GLY A 334 10.97 -0.92 12.72
CA GLY A 334 10.85 -0.10 13.92
C GLY A 334 11.05 -0.91 15.22
N TYR A 335 10.56 -2.15 15.27
CA TYR A 335 10.82 -3.06 16.38
C TYR A 335 12.30 -3.37 16.50
N GLN A 336 12.96 -3.67 15.38
CA GLN A 336 14.42 -3.92 15.33
C GLN A 336 15.21 -2.71 15.86
N MET A 337 14.83 -1.48 15.45
CA MET A 337 15.49 -0.24 15.89
C MET A 337 15.37 0.02 17.40
N LEU A 338 14.31 -0.45 18.06
CA LEU A 338 14.11 -0.33 19.50
C LEU A 338 15.09 -1.18 20.30
N GLY A 339 15.67 -2.23 19.72
CA GLY A 339 16.60 -3.16 20.37
C GLY A 339 17.93 -2.56 20.77
N GLU A 340 18.79 -3.38 21.38
CA GLU A 340 20.15 -3.01 21.80
C GLU A 340 21.12 -3.02 20.62
N THR A 341 20.99 -4.04 19.73
CA THR A 341 21.96 -4.26 18.65
C THR A 341 21.27 -4.84 17.43
N ILE A 342 21.70 -4.36 16.26
CA ILE A 342 21.30 -4.88 14.95
C ILE A 342 22.56 -5.29 14.20
N VAL A 343 22.60 -6.53 13.72
CA VAL A 343 23.69 -7.09 12.89
C VAL A 343 23.15 -7.32 11.48
N ASP A 344 23.65 -6.57 10.50
CA ASP A 344 23.23 -6.65 9.11
C ASP A 344 24.42 -6.70 8.15
N GLU A 345 24.79 -7.92 7.79
CA GLU A 345 25.79 -8.21 6.75
C GLU A 345 25.11 -8.59 5.41
N VAL A 346 23.76 -8.57 5.35
CA VAL A 346 23.00 -9.19 4.27
C VAL A 346 22.29 -8.13 3.40
N GLU A 347 21.60 -7.17 4.01
CA GLU A 347 20.77 -6.20 3.31
C GLU A 347 21.49 -4.87 3.07
N SER A 348 21.95 -4.21 4.13
CA SER A 348 22.65 -2.91 4.02
C SER A 348 24.17 -3.04 3.92
N GLY A 349 24.73 -4.11 4.48
CA GLY A 349 26.19 -4.30 4.59
C GLY A 349 26.87 -3.34 5.58
N LEU A 350 26.09 -2.66 6.46
CA LEU A 350 26.61 -1.72 7.46
C LEU A 350 27.16 -2.41 8.74
N GLY A 351 27.13 -3.75 8.75
CA GLY A 351 27.64 -4.57 9.85
C GLY A 351 26.82 -4.42 11.13
N THR A 352 27.51 -4.36 12.26
CA THR A 352 26.87 -4.27 13.58
C THR A 352 26.68 -2.80 13.98
N GLN A 353 25.44 -2.44 14.30
CA GLN A 353 25.09 -1.11 14.79
C GLN A 353 24.33 -1.20 16.13
N PRO A 354 24.56 -0.31 17.09
CA PRO A 354 23.71 -0.24 18.28
C PRO A 354 22.31 0.22 17.86
N GLY A 355 21.26 -0.33 18.47
CA GLY A 355 19.90 0.15 18.35
C GLY A 355 19.62 1.34 19.27
N LEU A 356 18.34 1.61 19.58
CA LEU A 356 17.97 2.67 20.52
C LEU A 356 18.12 2.21 22.00
N GLY A 357 18.33 0.92 22.27
CA GLY A 357 18.54 0.37 23.61
C GLY A 357 17.30 0.45 24.51
N LEU A 358 16.12 0.44 23.92
CA LEU A 358 14.84 0.56 24.63
C LEU A 358 14.20 -0.80 24.91
N LEU A 359 14.57 -1.83 24.15
CA LEU A 359 14.22 -3.24 24.35
C LEU A 359 15.50 -4.05 24.49
N ASN A 360 15.54 -5.00 25.42
CA ASN A 360 16.68 -5.91 25.58
C ASN A 360 16.59 -7.02 24.50
N THR A 361 16.83 -6.62 23.27
CA THR A 361 16.77 -7.51 22.12
C THR A 361 17.97 -7.32 21.21
N VAL A 362 18.37 -8.42 20.53
CA VAL A 362 19.39 -8.39 19.49
C VAL A 362 18.77 -8.92 18.21
N THR A 363 18.88 -8.16 17.13
CA THR A 363 18.41 -8.57 15.81
C THR A 363 19.59 -8.93 14.92
N GLN A 364 19.50 -10.09 14.29
CA GLN A 364 20.44 -10.52 13.25
C GLN A 364 19.73 -10.73 11.93
N PHE A 365 20.19 -10.06 10.87
CA PHE A 365 19.64 -10.25 9.53
C PHE A 365 20.09 -11.58 8.95
N ALA A 366 19.10 -12.37 8.47
CA ALA A 366 19.30 -13.65 7.80
C ALA A 366 19.12 -13.50 6.28
N ARG A 367 19.69 -14.42 5.52
CA ARG A 367 19.51 -14.43 4.05
C ARG A 367 18.11 -14.90 3.62
N HIS A 368 17.41 -15.56 4.52
CA HIS A 368 16.04 -16.02 4.27
C HIS A 368 15.04 -14.92 4.69
N LYS A 369 14.08 -14.64 3.80
CA LYS A 369 12.99 -13.72 4.08
C LYS A 369 11.79 -14.50 4.59
N THR A 370 11.30 -14.16 5.77
CA THR A 370 10.02 -14.66 6.29
C THR A 370 8.88 -13.93 5.60
N THR A 371 7.95 -14.68 5.00
CA THR A 371 6.72 -14.17 4.39
C THR A 371 5.60 -15.14 4.70
N THR A 372 4.72 -14.79 5.64
CA THR A 372 3.64 -15.67 6.07
C THR A 372 2.46 -14.90 6.65
N GLN A 373 1.24 -15.40 6.41
CA GLN A 373 0.06 -15.00 7.17
C GLN A 373 0.11 -15.72 8.50
N VAL A 374 -0.26 -15.04 9.58
CA VAL A 374 -0.25 -15.61 10.92
C VAL A 374 -1.49 -15.24 11.72
N ASP A 375 -2.02 -16.20 12.45
CA ASP A 375 -2.91 -15.96 13.57
C ASP A 375 -2.06 -15.90 14.84
N ALA A 376 -2.38 -14.98 15.73
CA ALA A 376 -1.63 -14.77 16.96
C ALA A 376 -2.55 -14.56 18.15
N THR A 377 -2.02 -14.81 19.34
CA THR A 377 -2.70 -14.52 20.61
C THR A 377 -1.81 -13.61 21.44
N MET A 378 -2.33 -12.47 21.86
CA MET A 378 -1.63 -11.54 22.75
C MET A 378 -1.28 -12.21 24.06
N ALA A 379 -0.19 -11.78 24.69
CA ALA A 379 0.20 -12.29 26.00
C ALA A 379 -0.96 -12.19 27.02
N SER A 380 -1.09 -13.20 27.90
CA SER A 380 -2.18 -13.27 28.88
C SER A 380 -2.06 -12.22 29.99
N ALA A 381 -0.87 -11.67 30.21
CA ALA A 381 -0.57 -10.65 31.20
C ALA A 381 0.08 -9.44 30.56
N LEU A 382 -0.72 -8.49 30.08
CA LEU A 382 -0.30 -7.18 29.61
C LEU A 382 -0.36 -6.15 30.75
N PRO A 383 0.35 -5.01 30.65
CA PRO A 383 0.31 -3.95 31.65
C PRO A 383 -1.13 -3.42 31.84
N ASP A 384 -1.42 -2.88 33.02
CA ASP A 384 -2.77 -2.43 33.42
C ASP A 384 -3.45 -1.52 32.36
N TRP A 385 -2.67 -0.60 31.79
CA TRP A 385 -3.23 0.29 30.76
C TRP A 385 -3.62 -0.43 29.47
N LEU A 386 -2.97 -1.56 29.14
CA LEU A 386 -3.21 -2.37 27.96
C LEU A 386 -3.91 -3.71 28.30
N ALA A 387 -4.33 -3.91 29.55
CA ALA A 387 -4.91 -5.17 30.03
C ALA A 387 -6.14 -5.62 29.22
N GLY A 388 -6.88 -4.68 28.61
CA GLY A 388 -8.00 -5.00 27.72
C GLY A 388 -7.61 -5.75 26.44
N ALA A 389 -6.32 -5.76 26.09
CA ALA A 389 -5.81 -6.52 24.96
C ALA A 389 -5.26 -7.92 25.35
N SER A 390 -5.23 -8.26 26.66
CA SER A 390 -4.71 -9.54 27.13
C SER A 390 -5.47 -10.71 26.53
N ALA A 391 -4.73 -11.70 26.02
CA ALA A 391 -5.24 -12.93 25.42
C ALA A 391 -6.18 -12.72 24.20
N LEU A 392 -6.25 -11.52 23.63
CA LEU A 392 -7.00 -11.30 22.39
C LEU A 392 -6.33 -12.03 21.23
N ARG A 393 -7.15 -12.60 20.37
CA ARG A 393 -6.70 -13.10 19.06
C ARG A 393 -6.53 -11.94 18.11
N VAL A 394 -5.40 -11.94 17.40
CA VAL A 394 -5.07 -10.98 16.36
C VAL A 394 -4.62 -11.74 15.11
N ARG A 395 -4.80 -11.12 13.96
CA ARG A 395 -4.39 -11.69 12.68
C ARG A 395 -3.55 -10.68 11.92
N GLY A 396 -2.58 -11.16 11.17
CA GLY A 396 -1.74 -10.33 10.34
C GLY A 396 -0.76 -11.14 9.52
N TYR A 397 0.33 -10.51 9.13
CA TYR A 397 1.37 -11.17 8.35
C TYR A 397 2.77 -10.70 8.78
N GLU A 398 3.74 -11.56 8.56
CA GLU A 398 5.16 -11.24 8.72
C GLU A 398 5.84 -11.10 7.35
N ILE A 399 6.71 -10.09 7.24
CA ILE A 399 7.50 -9.84 6.05
C ILE A 399 8.83 -9.20 6.42
N HIS A 400 9.82 -9.99 6.81
CA HIS A 400 11.09 -9.50 7.32
C HIS A 400 12.26 -10.44 7.02
N MET A 401 13.50 -9.93 7.16
CA MET A 401 14.73 -10.70 7.03
C MET A 401 15.49 -10.84 8.35
N GLY A 402 15.16 -10.06 9.37
CA GLY A 402 15.80 -10.12 10.67
C GLY A 402 15.16 -11.15 11.59
N GLU A 403 16.00 -11.82 12.39
CA GLU A 403 15.60 -12.66 13.50
C GLU A 403 15.99 -11.96 14.80
N THR A 404 15.01 -11.77 15.70
CA THR A 404 15.22 -11.05 16.96
C THR A 404 15.19 -12.01 18.14
N THR A 405 16.24 -11.98 18.94
CA THR A 405 16.35 -12.73 20.18
C THR A 405 16.10 -11.81 21.35
N LEU A 406 15.26 -12.26 22.28
CA LEU A 406 14.99 -11.57 23.55
C LEU A 406 16.09 -11.90 24.55
N ASN A 407 16.61 -10.88 25.22
CA ASN A 407 17.57 -10.97 26.30
C ASN A 407 17.01 -10.33 27.58
N GLY A 408 17.47 -10.77 28.74
CA GLY A 408 17.20 -10.11 30.00
C GLY A 408 15.74 -10.05 30.43
N SER A 409 15.23 -8.86 30.72
CA SER A 409 13.93 -8.62 31.35
C SER A 409 12.75 -8.48 30.35
N CYS A 410 12.99 -8.43 29.05
CA CYS A 410 11.91 -8.34 28.09
C CYS A 410 11.07 -9.62 28.03
N ARG A 411 9.74 -9.43 27.90
CA ARG A 411 8.78 -10.52 27.75
C ARG A 411 8.22 -10.54 26.33
N PRO A 412 7.86 -11.71 25.78
CA PRO A 412 7.16 -11.78 24.50
C PRO A 412 5.85 -10.99 24.53
N LEU A 413 5.52 -10.32 23.43
CA LEU A 413 4.27 -9.56 23.30
C LEU A 413 3.10 -10.49 22.96
N MET A 414 3.33 -11.52 22.15
CA MET A 414 2.31 -12.46 21.67
C MET A 414 2.89 -13.84 21.33
N GLN A 415 1.99 -14.77 21.06
CA GLN A 415 2.29 -16.10 20.52
C GLN A 415 1.70 -16.20 19.11
N LEU A 416 2.53 -16.49 18.13
CA LEU A 416 2.12 -16.76 16.75
C LEU A 416 1.85 -18.25 16.58
N GLU A 417 0.82 -18.60 15.82
CA GLU A 417 0.56 -19.96 15.39
C GLU A 417 1.20 -20.18 14.00
N LYS A 418 2.28 -20.97 13.95
CA LYS A 418 3.03 -21.29 12.73
C LYS A 418 3.17 -22.81 12.60
N ASP A 419 2.68 -23.37 11.51
CA ASP A 419 2.76 -24.81 11.21
C ASP A 419 2.28 -25.72 12.37
N GLY A 420 1.31 -25.24 13.16
CA GLY A 420 0.78 -25.93 14.33
C GLY A 420 1.62 -25.80 15.61
N GLU A 421 2.68 -25.00 15.59
CA GLU A 421 3.50 -24.67 16.75
C GLU A 421 3.24 -23.23 17.22
N LEU A 422 3.36 -23.00 18.53
CA LEU A 422 3.28 -21.67 19.11
C LEU A 422 4.69 -21.07 19.23
N VAL A 423 4.93 -19.99 18.50
CA VAL A 423 6.21 -19.28 18.48
C VAL A 423 6.03 -17.90 19.12
N ALA A 424 6.89 -17.55 20.07
CA ALA A 424 6.87 -16.23 20.69
C ALA A 424 7.27 -15.15 19.68
N ASP A 425 6.52 -14.05 19.62
CA ASP A 425 6.86 -12.86 18.83
C ASP A 425 6.81 -11.59 19.68
N GLY A 426 7.62 -10.66 19.20
CA GLY A 426 7.70 -9.34 19.79
C GLY A 426 8.41 -9.32 21.13
N ALA A 427 8.53 -8.13 21.68
CA ALA A 427 9.09 -7.87 23.00
C ALA A 427 8.35 -6.74 23.67
N MET A 428 8.33 -6.77 25.00
CA MET A 428 7.76 -5.72 25.83
C MET A 428 8.61 -5.54 27.08
N THR A 429 8.82 -4.28 27.49
CA THR A 429 9.45 -3.93 28.77
C THR A 429 8.54 -4.28 29.96
N ASP A 430 9.11 -4.48 31.14
CA ASP A 430 8.35 -4.83 32.34
C ASP A 430 7.29 -3.78 32.73
N ASP A 431 7.57 -2.49 32.49
CA ASP A 431 6.61 -1.40 32.72
C ASP A 431 5.58 -1.26 31.57
N GLY A 432 5.76 -2.03 30.49
CA GLY A 432 4.87 -2.06 29.34
C GLY A 432 4.78 -0.76 28.55
N LEU A 433 5.79 0.11 28.66
CA LEU A 433 5.81 1.38 27.92
C LEU A 433 6.59 1.30 26.61
N VAL A 434 7.36 0.24 26.39
CA VAL A 434 8.00 -0.03 25.08
C VAL A 434 7.65 -1.43 24.66
N PHE A 435 7.13 -1.56 23.48
CA PHE A 435 6.78 -2.86 22.90
C PHE A 435 6.97 -2.85 21.39
N GLY A 436 7.15 -4.00 20.82
CA GLY A 436 7.33 -4.15 19.38
C GLY A 436 7.05 -5.56 18.90
N THR A 437 6.78 -5.70 17.60
CA THR A 437 6.40 -6.96 16.95
C THR A 437 6.82 -6.96 15.48
N TYR A 438 6.95 -8.14 14.89
CA TYR A 438 7.07 -8.31 13.45
C TYR A 438 5.73 -8.32 12.73
N LEU A 439 4.62 -8.41 13.46
CA LEU A 439 3.28 -8.56 12.89
C LEU A 439 2.81 -7.24 12.25
N HIS A 440 2.66 -7.26 10.92
CA HIS A 440 1.93 -6.25 10.15
C HIS A 440 0.43 -6.55 10.14
N GLY A 441 -0.41 -5.53 9.95
CA GLY A 441 -1.87 -5.67 9.99
C GLY A 441 -2.43 -5.86 11.40
N LEU A 442 -1.64 -5.67 12.45
CA LEU A 442 -2.06 -5.83 13.85
C LEU A 442 -3.32 -5.00 14.17
N PHE A 443 -3.41 -3.79 13.61
CA PHE A 443 -4.53 -2.88 13.86
C PHE A 443 -5.79 -3.20 13.05
N ASP A 444 -5.73 -4.12 12.08
CA ASP A 444 -6.92 -4.61 11.38
C ASP A 444 -7.78 -5.52 12.27
N SER A 445 -7.22 -5.95 13.43
CA SER A 445 -7.95 -6.64 14.49
C SER A 445 -8.71 -5.63 15.35
N ASP A 446 -10.00 -5.45 15.09
CA ASP A 446 -10.87 -4.41 15.67
C ASP A 446 -10.82 -4.39 17.21
N ASP A 447 -10.90 -5.57 17.84
CA ASP A 447 -10.88 -5.70 19.31
C ASP A 447 -9.54 -5.23 19.89
N PHE A 448 -8.42 -5.59 19.25
CA PHE A 448 -7.10 -5.13 19.69
C PHE A 448 -6.97 -3.62 19.52
N THR A 449 -7.35 -3.08 18.38
CA THR A 449 -7.30 -1.65 18.10
C THR A 449 -8.12 -0.86 19.12
N ARG A 450 -9.36 -1.30 19.40
CA ARG A 450 -10.20 -0.65 20.40
C ARG A 450 -9.61 -0.79 21.79
N ALA A 451 -9.07 -1.95 22.18
CA ALA A 451 -8.43 -2.15 23.48
C ALA A 451 -7.20 -1.24 23.67
N LEU A 452 -6.35 -1.11 22.65
CA LEU A 452 -5.20 -0.21 22.64
C LEU A 452 -5.64 1.26 22.83
N VAL A 453 -6.58 1.73 22.02
CA VAL A 453 -7.08 3.11 22.08
C VAL A 453 -7.75 3.38 23.42
N ASN A 454 -8.55 2.45 23.96
CA ASN A 454 -9.13 2.56 25.30
C ASN A 454 -8.06 2.56 26.41
N GLY A 455 -6.96 1.84 26.20
CA GLY A 455 -5.79 1.91 27.07
C GLY A 455 -5.18 3.31 27.12
N LEU A 456 -4.99 3.93 25.95
CA LEU A 456 -4.50 5.32 25.85
C LEU A 456 -5.49 6.32 26.44
N ARG A 457 -6.81 6.14 26.24
CA ARG A 457 -7.86 6.93 26.85
C ARG A 457 -7.77 6.91 28.40
N ARG A 458 -7.67 5.72 28.99
CA ARG A 458 -7.52 5.56 30.45
C ARG A 458 -6.27 6.26 30.98
N ARG A 459 -5.15 6.17 30.28
CA ARG A 459 -3.91 6.91 30.66
C ARG A 459 -4.11 8.42 30.66
N LYS A 460 -5.00 8.91 29.83
CA LYS A 460 -5.36 10.35 29.71
C LYS A 460 -6.50 10.77 30.65
N GLY A 461 -7.04 9.84 31.44
CA GLY A 461 -8.18 10.08 32.33
C GLY A 461 -9.53 10.19 31.60
N LEU A 462 -9.64 9.61 30.41
CA LEU A 462 -10.86 9.57 29.59
C LEU A 462 -11.54 8.21 29.74
N ASP A 463 -12.87 8.20 29.66
CA ASP A 463 -13.66 6.97 29.64
C ASP A 463 -13.37 6.11 28.42
N ALA A 464 -13.45 4.79 28.60
CA ALA A 464 -13.40 3.86 27.48
C ALA A 464 -14.63 4.03 26.58
N LEU A 465 -14.48 3.76 25.29
CA LEU A 465 -15.59 3.72 24.35
C LEU A 465 -15.89 2.27 23.96
N ASP A 466 -17.18 1.91 23.95
CA ASP A 466 -17.64 0.57 23.57
C ASP A 466 -17.87 0.43 22.04
N THR A 467 -17.80 1.54 21.31
CA THR A 467 -17.97 1.55 19.85
C THR A 467 -16.72 0.99 19.16
N ALA A 468 -16.80 -0.24 18.70
CA ALA A 468 -15.82 -0.81 17.77
C ALA A 468 -16.16 -0.38 16.35
N LEU A 469 -15.21 0.23 15.66
CA LEU A 469 -15.27 0.36 14.21
C LEU A 469 -14.89 -1.01 13.61
N HIS A 470 -15.78 -1.61 12.85
CA HIS A 470 -15.43 -2.81 12.06
C HIS A 470 -14.69 -2.38 10.79
N TYR A 471 -13.36 -2.40 10.85
CA TYR A 471 -12.52 -1.83 9.81
C TYR A 471 -12.73 -2.48 8.43
N ALA A 472 -12.89 -3.80 8.37
CA ALA A 472 -13.19 -4.49 7.11
C ALA A 472 -14.52 -4.03 6.49
N GLN A 473 -15.56 -3.83 7.31
CA GLN A 473 -16.85 -3.32 6.86
C GLN A 473 -16.74 -1.85 6.44
N TYR A 474 -16.03 -1.03 7.20
CA TYR A 474 -15.76 0.36 6.86
C TYR A 474 -15.07 0.47 5.49
N LYS A 475 -14.02 -0.30 5.26
CA LYS A 475 -13.30 -0.36 3.99
C LYS A 475 -14.21 -0.77 2.82
N SER A 476 -15.05 -1.79 3.04
CA SER A 476 -16.06 -2.22 2.04
C SER A 476 -17.04 -1.10 1.69
N GLN A 477 -17.50 -0.32 2.67
CA GLN A 477 -18.35 0.85 2.43
C GLN A 477 -17.65 1.93 1.62
N GLN A 478 -16.34 2.16 1.85
CA GLN A 478 -15.57 3.13 1.05
C GLN A 478 -15.46 2.70 -0.43
N PHE A 479 -15.34 1.40 -0.72
CA PHE A 479 -15.42 0.89 -2.09
C PHE A 479 -16.80 1.13 -2.72
N ASP A 480 -17.88 0.95 -1.96
CA ASP A 480 -19.24 1.21 -2.45
C ASP A 480 -19.45 2.70 -2.76
N ILE A 481 -18.94 3.60 -1.91
CA ILE A 481 -18.97 5.05 -2.15
C ILE A 481 -18.19 5.42 -3.42
N LEU A 482 -17.00 4.84 -3.61
CA LEU A 482 -16.21 5.03 -4.82
C LEU A 482 -16.96 4.55 -6.07
N ALA A 483 -17.51 3.34 -6.03
CA ALA A 483 -18.26 2.77 -7.14
C ALA A 483 -19.49 3.61 -7.51
N ALA A 484 -20.24 4.10 -6.51
CA ALA A 484 -21.39 4.97 -6.70
C ALA A 484 -20.98 6.30 -7.36
N ALA A 485 -19.90 6.94 -6.89
CA ALA A 485 -19.38 8.15 -7.47
C ALA A 485 -18.92 7.95 -8.92
N MET A 486 -18.23 6.83 -9.21
CA MET A 486 -17.83 6.50 -10.58
C MET A 486 -19.03 6.28 -11.50
N ARG A 487 -20.08 5.58 -11.06
CA ARG A 487 -21.32 5.42 -11.84
C ARG A 487 -22.01 6.72 -12.14
N GLN A 488 -21.92 7.69 -11.23
CA GLN A 488 -22.53 9.01 -11.41
C GLN A 488 -21.80 9.89 -12.43
N HIS A 489 -20.47 9.75 -12.52
CA HIS A 489 -19.62 10.71 -13.24
C HIS A 489 -18.89 10.12 -14.45
N ILE A 490 -18.94 8.80 -14.64
CA ILE A 490 -18.29 8.08 -15.75
C ILE A 490 -19.34 7.25 -16.48
N ASP A 491 -19.29 7.25 -17.80
CA ASP A 491 -20.15 6.44 -18.67
C ASP A 491 -19.71 4.96 -18.60
N ILE A 492 -20.22 4.24 -17.58
CA ILE A 492 -19.91 2.83 -17.34
C ILE A 492 -20.48 1.94 -18.45
N GLU A 493 -21.65 2.28 -19.03
CA GLU A 493 -22.22 1.53 -20.15
C GLU A 493 -21.30 1.57 -21.38
N LYS A 494 -20.70 2.72 -21.65
CA LYS A 494 -19.73 2.85 -22.73
C LYS A 494 -18.46 2.04 -22.46
N ILE A 495 -18.02 1.92 -21.20
CA ILE A 495 -16.91 1.03 -20.82
C ILE A 495 -17.27 -0.44 -21.14
N TYR A 496 -18.46 -0.90 -20.78
CA TYR A 496 -18.93 -2.24 -21.14
C TYR A 496 -18.94 -2.45 -22.65
N HIS A 497 -19.43 -1.47 -23.40
CA HIS A 497 -19.48 -1.54 -24.87
C HIS A 497 -18.07 -1.61 -25.48
N ILE A 498 -17.12 -0.82 -24.98
CA ILE A 498 -15.70 -0.84 -25.37
C ILE A 498 -15.11 -2.25 -25.17
N MET A 499 -15.36 -2.87 -24.02
CA MET A 499 -14.87 -4.23 -23.74
C MET A 499 -15.48 -5.27 -24.66
N GLN A 500 -16.79 -5.15 -25.01
CA GLN A 500 -17.50 -6.07 -25.91
C GLN A 500 -16.98 -5.98 -27.34
N GLN A 501 -16.87 -4.77 -27.88
CA GLN A 501 -16.40 -4.52 -29.26
C GLN A 501 -14.98 -5.02 -29.51
N HIS A 502 -14.14 -5.04 -28.47
CA HIS A 502 -12.77 -5.49 -28.59
C HIS A 502 -12.63 -7.03 -28.65
N GLN A 503 -13.68 -7.77 -28.28
CA GLN A 503 -13.74 -9.23 -28.35
C GLN A 503 -14.23 -9.76 -29.70
N GLU A 504 -14.94 -8.94 -30.49
CA GLU A 504 -15.37 -9.35 -31.83
C GLU A 504 -14.14 -9.34 -32.76
N PRO A 505 -13.78 -10.47 -33.40
CA PRO A 505 -12.74 -10.44 -34.39
C PRO A 505 -13.15 -9.46 -35.49
N SER A 506 -12.27 -8.53 -35.82
CA SER A 506 -12.46 -7.61 -36.95
C SER A 506 -12.71 -8.46 -38.21
N CYS A 507 -13.97 -8.46 -38.71
CA CYS A 507 -14.34 -9.11 -39.95
C CYS A 507 -13.60 -8.51 -41.13
#